data_b8e6209508ffea4b39cac8f2a4367237
#
_entry.id   b8e6209508ffea4b39cac8f2a4367237
#
_cell.length_a   1.000
_cell.length_b   1.000
_cell.length_c   1.000
_cell.angle_alpha   90.00
_cell.angle_beta   90.00
_cell.angle_gamma   90.00
#
_symmetry.space_group_name_H-M   'P 1'
#
loop_
_entity.id
_entity.type
_entity.pdbx_description
1 polymer ?
#
loop_
_entity_poly.entity_id
_entity_poly.type
_entity_poly.pdbx_seq_one_letter_code
_entity_poly.pdbx_strand_id
1 'polypeptide(L)'
;IPSKLLLLPKFLREPDLRVRSIISGSQSMGRQEADKLLLVFPNADITLYYGASELNYITYIKAEEMTDDRTLIGRPFKGVQVSVCNEEIFIDTPYHVEEISLPFSLKDRGHLDAEGRLHFLGRTDDIVSVNGRKVSAVKVCAALTELEGVEEAAVICRHVDDVDVLIAFVGAAREYGKQELVKLLRQTLEDYELPKQFVFMEQLPHNESGKVDKQALKRRY
;
A
#
# COMPACT_ATOMS: atom_id res chain seq x y z
N ILE A 1 10.92 5.47 3.03
CA ILE A 1 9.76 4.56 2.89
C ILE A 1 10.07 3.21 3.52
N PRO A 2 9.08 2.48 4.06
CA PRO A 2 9.27 1.20 4.75
C PRO A 2 10.10 0.18 3.99
N SER A 3 9.81 -0.08 2.73
CA SER A 3 10.56 -1.07 1.92
C SER A 3 12.07 -0.81 1.86
N LYS A 4 12.52 0.45 1.83
CA LYS A 4 13.94 0.80 1.87
C LYS A 4 14.54 0.64 3.27
N LEU A 5 13.78 0.99 4.32
CA LEU A 5 14.22 0.81 5.71
C LEU A 5 14.43 -0.66 6.05
N LEU A 6 13.55 -1.54 5.56
CA LEU A 6 13.64 -2.99 5.77
C LEU A 6 14.82 -3.67 5.06
N LEU A 7 15.54 -2.96 4.22
CA LEU A 7 16.83 -3.43 3.69
C LEU A 7 17.98 -3.26 4.70
N LEU A 8 17.88 -2.27 5.60
CA LEU A 8 18.98 -1.95 6.52
C LEU A 8 19.41 -3.12 7.41
N PRO A 9 18.50 -3.96 7.96
CA PRO A 9 18.89 -5.15 8.72
C PRO A 9 19.79 -6.13 7.95
N LYS A 10 19.74 -6.13 6.61
CA LYS A 10 20.60 -6.99 5.78
C LYS A 10 22.05 -6.52 5.73
N PHE A 11 22.30 -5.25 6.00
CA PHE A 11 23.62 -4.62 5.89
C PHE A 11 24.27 -4.34 7.25
N LEU A 12 23.50 -4.22 8.30
CA LEU A 12 23.97 -3.95 9.64
C LEU A 12 24.30 -5.27 10.36
N ARG A 13 25.55 -5.42 10.78
CA ARG A 13 26.03 -6.62 11.50
C ARG A 13 25.74 -6.54 12.99
N GLU A 14 25.65 -5.34 13.54
CA GLU A 14 25.38 -5.07 14.96
C GLU A 14 24.31 -3.98 15.09
N PRO A 15 23.55 -3.99 16.20
CA PRO A 15 22.55 -2.96 16.46
C PRO A 15 23.18 -1.56 16.59
N ASP A 16 22.57 -0.56 15.98
CA ASP A 16 22.97 0.84 16.16
C ASP A 16 22.12 1.51 17.24
N LEU A 17 22.71 1.68 18.41
CA LEU A 17 22.07 2.28 19.59
C LEU A 17 21.90 3.81 19.49
N ARG A 18 22.49 4.46 18.49
CA ARG A 18 22.43 5.92 18.33
C ARG A 18 21.15 6.40 17.67
N VAL A 19 20.49 5.53 16.87
CA VAL A 19 19.22 5.87 16.24
C VAL A 19 18.13 5.95 17.31
N ARG A 20 17.51 7.12 17.44
CA ARG A 20 16.47 7.42 18.42
C ARG A 20 15.08 7.57 17.83
N SER A 21 14.98 7.84 16.55
CA SER A 21 13.69 8.03 15.87
C SER A 21 13.78 7.56 14.44
N ILE A 22 12.75 6.84 13.99
CA ILE A 22 12.53 6.44 12.61
C ILE A 22 11.15 6.91 12.21
N ILE A 23 11.08 7.83 11.26
CA ILE A 23 9.83 8.32 10.71
C ILE A 23 9.72 7.88 9.26
N SER A 24 8.64 7.23 8.90
CA SER A 24 8.41 6.71 7.56
C SER A 24 6.97 6.91 7.10
N GLY A 25 6.76 6.88 5.79
CA GLY A 25 5.44 7.02 5.18
C GLY A 25 5.41 6.46 3.76
N SER A 26 4.33 6.73 3.03
CA SER A 26 4.09 6.32 1.64
C SER A 26 3.84 4.84 1.39
N GLN A 27 4.03 3.97 2.37
CA GLN A 27 3.70 2.54 2.32
C GLN A 27 3.25 2.07 3.70
N SER A 28 2.42 1.03 3.77
CA SER A 28 2.07 0.39 5.03
C SER A 28 3.25 -0.38 5.61
N MET A 29 3.26 -0.52 6.93
CA MET A 29 4.18 -1.33 7.71
C MET A 29 3.43 -1.96 8.87
N GLY A 30 3.55 -3.27 9.03
CA GLY A 30 2.93 -3.99 10.14
C GLY A 30 3.89 -4.21 11.31
N ARG A 31 3.37 -4.85 12.37
CA ARG A 31 4.11 -5.12 13.60
C ARG A 31 5.39 -5.90 13.36
N GLN A 32 5.33 -6.98 12.59
CA GLN A 32 6.50 -7.82 12.30
C GLN A 32 7.64 -7.07 11.61
N GLU A 33 7.31 -6.09 10.77
CA GLU A 33 8.30 -5.27 10.07
C GLU A 33 8.92 -4.22 11.00
N ALA A 34 8.11 -3.63 11.87
CA ALA A 34 8.61 -2.73 12.90
C ALA A 34 9.54 -3.48 13.88
N ASP A 35 9.20 -4.70 14.29
CA ASP A 35 10.04 -5.53 15.15
C ASP A 35 11.39 -5.86 14.50
N LYS A 36 11.44 -6.14 13.18
CA LYS A 36 12.70 -6.31 12.45
C LYS A 36 13.59 -5.08 12.48
N LEU A 37 13.01 -3.89 12.43
CA LEU A 37 13.76 -2.64 12.56
C LEU A 37 14.25 -2.44 14.00
N LEU A 38 13.45 -2.79 15.01
CA LEU A 38 13.85 -2.69 16.41
C LEU A 38 14.97 -3.65 16.79
N LEU A 39 15.16 -4.77 16.07
CA LEU A 39 16.33 -5.64 16.26
C LEU A 39 17.66 -4.93 15.94
N VAL A 40 17.66 -4.04 14.96
CA VAL A 40 18.86 -3.29 14.56
C VAL A 40 18.91 -1.85 15.10
N PHE A 41 17.76 -1.31 15.51
CA PHE A 41 17.62 0.01 16.11
C PHE A 41 16.81 -0.05 17.42
N PRO A 42 17.34 -0.71 18.47
CA PRO A 42 16.54 -1.04 19.67
C PRO A 42 16.10 0.18 20.49
N ASN A 43 16.74 1.33 20.28
CA ASN A 43 16.42 2.58 20.97
C ASN A 43 15.53 3.52 20.13
N ALA A 44 15.07 3.07 18.94
CA ALA A 44 14.34 3.93 18.04
C ALA A 44 12.83 3.95 18.36
N ASP A 45 12.25 5.14 18.47
CA ASP A 45 10.82 5.37 18.40
C ASP A 45 10.41 5.35 16.91
N ILE A 46 9.71 4.30 16.48
CA ILE A 46 9.29 4.13 15.08
C ILE A 46 7.89 4.67 14.90
N THR A 47 7.74 5.62 14.00
CA THR A 47 6.47 6.23 13.64
C THR A 47 6.24 6.07 12.13
N LEU A 48 5.12 5.46 11.77
CA LEU A 48 4.60 5.48 10.41
C LEU A 48 3.55 6.58 10.30
N TYR A 49 3.62 7.38 9.24
CA TYR A 49 2.59 8.39 8.97
C TYR A 49 1.94 8.20 7.61
N TYR A 50 0.67 8.56 7.53
CA TYR A 50 -0.09 8.72 6.31
C TYR A 50 -0.26 10.21 6.02
N GLY A 51 -0.08 10.57 4.76
CA GLY A 51 -0.19 11.95 4.31
C GLY A 51 -0.10 12.06 2.80
N ALA A 52 -0.26 13.26 2.30
CA ALA A 52 -0.20 13.61 0.90
C ALA A 52 0.44 14.98 0.70
N SER A 53 0.93 15.28 -0.48
CA SER A 53 1.54 16.57 -0.79
C SER A 53 0.57 17.73 -0.57
N GLU A 54 -0.72 17.50 -0.80
CA GLU A 54 -1.79 18.48 -0.70
C GLU A 54 -2.18 18.79 0.76
N LEU A 55 -2.01 17.83 1.66
CA LEU A 55 -2.52 17.87 3.04
C LEU A 55 -1.45 17.68 4.10
N ASN A 56 -0.19 17.47 3.70
CA ASN A 56 0.93 17.12 4.56
C ASN A 56 0.65 15.88 5.43
N TYR A 57 0.63 16.03 6.76
CA TYR A 57 0.47 14.94 7.72
C TYR A 57 -0.99 14.75 8.07
N ILE A 58 -1.52 13.56 7.94
CA ILE A 58 -2.92 13.23 8.21
C ILE A 58 -3.04 12.38 9.46
N THR A 59 -2.48 11.16 9.45
CA THR A 59 -2.47 10.27 10.60
C THR A 59 -1.09 9.70 10.86
N TYR A 60 -0.89 9.17 12.06
CA TYR A 60 0.32 8.45 12.44
C TYR A 60 -0.01 7.25 13.33
N ILE A 61 0.87 6.26 13.31
CA ILE A 61 0.86 5.12 14.20
C ILE A 61 2.27 4.83 14.67
N LYS A 62 2.42 4.51 15.95
CA LYS A 62 3.69 4.10 16.54
C LYS A 62 3.86 2.59 16.49
N ALA A 63 5.11 2.10 16.51
CA ALA A 63 5.41 0.68 16.45
C ALA A 63 4.66 -0.15 17.50
N GLU A 64 4.53 0.36 18.72
CA GLU A 64 3.81 -0.32 19.81
C GLU A 64 2.31 -0.48 19.54
N GLU A 65 1.73 0.35 18.71
CA GLU A 65 0.31 0.32 18.33
C GLU A 65 0.05 -0.48 17.04
N MET A 66 1.13 -0.79 16.27
CA MET A 66 1.00 -1.56 15.03
C MET A 66 0.56 -2.99 15.31
N THR A 67 -0.25 -3.52 14.42
CA THR A 67 -0.72 -4.90 14.40
C THR A 67 -0.34 -5.55 13.07
N ASP A 68 -0.74 -6.79 12.86
CA ASP A 68 -0.60 -7.45 11.55
C ASP A 68 -1.66 -6.97 10.55
N ASP A 69 -2.69 -6.24 11.02
CA ASP A 69 -3.61 -5.53 10.15
C ASP A 69 -2.95 -4.29 9.55
N ARG A 70 -2.47 -4.42 8.32
CA ARG A 70 -1.79 -3.35 7.59
C ARG A 70 -2.72 -2.24 7.11
N THR A 71 -4.03 -2.39 7.29
CA THR A 71 -4.97 -1.31 6.98
C THR A 71 -4.93 -0.23 8.05
N LEU A 72 -4.60 -0.58 9.30
CA LEU A 72 -4.51 0.36 10.40
C LEU A 72 -3.35 1.36 10.18
N ILE A 73 -3.71 2.63 9.96
CA ILE A 73 -2.78 3.73 9.74
C ILE A 73 -2.83 4.80 10.84
N GLY A 74 -3.49 4.46 11.95
CA GLY A 74 -3.41 5.15 13.22
C GLY A 74 -4.36 6.33 13.38
N ARG A 75 -3.97 7.28 14.23
CA ARG A 75 -4.81 8.40 14.66
C ARG A 75 -4.39 9.72 14.00
N PRO A 76 -5.33 10.67 13.86
CA PRO A 76 -5.02 11.98 13.30
C PRO A 76 -3.96 12.73 14.10
N PHE A 77 -3.12 13.50 13.40
CA PHE A 77 -2.24 14.49 14.03
C PHE A 77 -3.06 15.58 14.73
N LYS A 78 -2.43 16.27 15.68
CA LYS A 78 -3.07 17.37 16.39
C LYS A 78 -3.56 18.45 15.42
N GLY A 79 -4.83 18.81 15.51
CA GLY A 79 -5.48 19.78 14.64
C GLY A 79 -6.01 19.23 13.33
N VAL A 80 -5.75 17.96 13.01
CA VAL A 80 -6.32 17.28 11.85
C VAL A 80 -7.61 16.59 12.23
N GLN A 81 -8.66 16.77 11.42
CA GLN A 81 -9.92 16.06 11.56
C GLN A 81 -10.08 15.11 10.37
N VAL A 82 -10.43 13.88 10.67
CA VAL A 82 -10.71 12.85 9.67
C VAL A 82 -12.16 12.42 9.82
N SER A 83 -12.87 12.44 8.72
CA SER A 83 -14.24 11.92 8.64
C SER A 83 -14.36 10.93 7.48
N VAL A 84 -15.32 10.03 7.57
CA VAL A 84 -15.56 9.03 6.53
C VAL A 84 -17.03 9.05 6.14
N CYS A 85 -17.29 9.17 4.85
CA CYS A 85 -18.63 9.13 4.28
C CYS A 85 -18.65 8.14 3.10
N ASN A 86 -19.50 7.11 3.17
CA ASN A 86 -19.56 6.04 2.16
C ASN A 86 -18.18 5.42 1.87
N GLU A 87 -17.42 5.15 2.92
CA GLU A 87 -16.04 4.66 2.90
C GLU A 87 -15.01 5.64 2.26
N GLU A 88 -15.40 6.81 1.77
CA GLU A 88 -14.47 7.83 1.29
C GLU A 88 -13.98 8.67 2.47
N ILE A 89 -12.66 8.87 2.53
CA ILE A 89 -11.98 9.61 3.59
C ILE A 89 -11.94 11.09 3.22
N PHE A 90 -12.43 11.93 4.13
CA PHE A 90 -12.38 13.39 4.05
C PHE A 90 -11.53 13.95 5.17
N ILE A 91 -10.72 14.94 4.85
CA ILE A 91 -9.72 15.49 5.75
C ILE A 91 -9.88 16.99 5.85
N ASP A 92 -9.93 17.50 7.08
CA ASP A 92 -9.86 18.90 7.41
C ASP A 92 -8.57 19.14 8.23
N THR A 93 -7.69 20.01 7.74
CA THR A 93 -6.37 20.21 8.32
C THR A 93 -5.87 21.65 8.09
N PRO A 94 -5.23 22.29 9.10
CA PRO A 94 -4.59 23.58 8.90
C PRO A 94 -3.30 23.51 8.07
N TYR A 95 -2.83 22.30 7.69
CA TYR A 95 -1.55 22.06 7.00
C TYR A 95 -1.70 21.88 5.50
N HIS A 96 -2.86 22.20 4.94
CA HIS A 96 -3.13 22.03 3.51
C HIS A 96 -2.43 23.10 2.64
N VAL A 97 -2.28 22.83 1.35
CA VAL A 97 -1.87 23.83 0.37
C VAL A 97 -3.02 24.80 0.09
N GLU A 98 -2.70 26.06 -0.27
CA GLU A 98 -3.69 27.15 -0.40
C GLU A 98 -4.77 26.90 -1.49
N GLU A 99 -4.48 26.06 -2.44
CA GLU A 99 -5.31 25.86 -3.66
C GLU A 99 -6.47 24.87 -3.47
N ILE A 100 -6.63 24.24 -2.29
CA ILE A 100 -7.69 23.26 -2.04
C ILE A 100 -8.73 23.77 -1.05
N SER A 101 -9.97 23.29 -1.22
CA SER A 101 -11.07 23.55 -0.28
C SER A 101 -11.23 22.38 0.70
N LEU A 102 -11.46 22.71 1.96
CA LEU A 102 -11.67 21.74 3.04
C LEU A 102 -13.17 21.53 3.31
N PRO A 103 -13.61 20.35 3.77
CA PRO A 103 -12.79 19.12 3.87
C PRO A 103 -12.42 18.56 2.48
N PHE A 104 -11.20 18.07 2.33
CA PHE A 104 -10.67 17.58 1.06
C PHE A 104 -10.60 16.05 1.04
N SER A 105 -10.91 15.45 -0.11
CA SER A 105 -10.75 14.01 -0.33
C SER A 105 -9.65 13.71 -1.32
N LEU A 106 -8.72 12.84 -0.91
CA LEU A 106 -7.69 12.25 -1.79
C LEU A 106 -8.25 11.10 -2.65
N LYS A 107 -9.55 10.82 -2.57
CA LYS A 107 -10.20 9.64 -3.14
C LYS A 107 -9.70 8.34 -2.51
N ASP A 108 -9.25 8.42 -1.29
CA ASP A 108 -8.85 7.31 -0.47
C ASP A 108 -10.07 6.75 0.28
N ARG A 109 -10.10 5.42 0.46
CA ARG A 109 -11.17 4.72 1.17
C ARG A 109 -10.67 4.20 2.50
N GLY A 110 -11.57 4.20 3.47
CA GLY A 110 -11.26 3.71 4.80
C GLY A 110 -12.46 3.76 5.72
N HIS A 111 -12.21 3.42 6.98
CA HIS A 111 -13.16 3.58 8.06
C HIS A 111 -12.44 3.99 9.33
N LEU A 112 -13.16 4.57 10.28
CA LEU A 112 -12.67 4.80 11.63
C LEU A 112 -13.16 3.65 12.53
N ASP A 113 -12.25 3.13 13.36
CA ASP A 113 -12.62 2.17 14.40
C ASP A 113 -13.25 2.86 15.64
N ALA A 114 -13.60 2.06 16.65
CA ALA A 114 -14.22 2.56 17.88
C ALA A 114 -13.31 3.51 18.68
N GLU A 115 -12.00 3.42 18.50
CA GLU A 115 -10.98 4.26 19.12
C GLU A 115 -10.66 5.51 18.29
N GLY A 116 -11.34 5.71 17.14
CA GLY A 116 -11.13 6.82 16.22
C GLY A 116 -9.84 6.72 15.41
N ARG A 117 -9.28 5.51 15.28
CA ARG A 117 -8.12 5.27 14.44
C ARG A 117 -8.56 4.97 13.01
N LEU A 118 -7.80 5.45 12.04
CA LEU A 118 -8.11 5.29 10.62
C LEU A 118 -7.56 3.97 10.09
N HIS A 119 -8.41 3.24 9.38
CA HIS A 119 -8.06 2.10 8.56
C HIS A 119 -8.15 2.49 7.09
N PHE A 120 -7.06 2.30 6.36
CA PHE A 120 -6.96 2.61 4.94
C PHE A 120 -7.26 1.36 4.10
N LEU A 121 -8.28 1.44 3.26
CA LEU A 121 -8.74 0.34 2.41
C LEU A 121 -8.26 0.44 0.95
N GLY A 122 -7.40 1.41 0.66
CA GLY A 122 -6.92 1.68 -0.68
C GLY A 122 -7.59 2.91 -1.29
N ARG A 123 -7.20 3.23 -2.53
CA ARG A 123 -7.76 4.36 -3.27
C ARG A 123 -8.98 3.94 -4.06
N THR A 124 -9.88 4.87 -4.30
CA THR A 124 -11.00 4.65 -5.24
C THR A 124 -10.48 4.27 -6.63
N ASP A 125 -9.35 4.85 -7.04
CA ASP A 125 -8.68 4.55 -8.31
C ASP A 125 -8.04 3.15 -8.36
N ASP A 126 -7.80 2.54 -7.21
CA ASP A 126 -7.26 1.18 -7.08
C ASP A 126 -8.35 0.10 -7.06
N ILE A 127 -9.62 0.53 -7.08
CA ILE A 127 -10.74 -0.36 -7.30
C ILE A 127 -11.06 -0.39 -8.79
N VAL A 128 -10.92 -1.55 -9.35
CA VAL A 128 -11.26 -1.80 -10.76
C VAL A 128 -12.59 -2.54 -10.83
N SER A 129 -13.44 -2.11 -11.74
CA SER A 129 -14.67 -2.87 -12.05
C SER A 129 -14.29 -3.99 -13.02
N VAL A 130 -14.63 -5.21 -12.66
CA VAL A 130 -14.41 -6.39 -13.50
C VAL A 130 -15.74 -7.07 -13.68
N ASN A 131 -16.35 -6.95 -14.85
CA ASN A 131 -17.66 -7.51 -15.18
C ASN A 131 -18.72 -7.16 -14.10
N GLY A 132 -18.77 -5.90 -13.67
CA GLY A 132 -19.71 -5.38 -12.68
C GLY A 132 -19.37 -5.67 -11.22
N ARG A 133 -18.28 -6.38 -10.94
CA ARG A 133 -17.78 -6.61 -9.57
C ARG A 133 -16.61 -5.68 -9.26
N LYS A 134 -16.59 -5.14 -8.05
CA LYS A 134 -15.50 -4.30 -7.56
C LYS A 134 -14.35 -5.19 -7.07
N VAL A 135 -13.16 -5.01 -7.64
CA VAL A 135 -11.93 -5.72 -7.28
C VAL A 135 -10.90 -4.73 -6.78
N SER A 136 -10.33 -4.98 -5.61
CA SER A 136 -9.22 -4.18 -5.09
C SER A 136 -7.90 -4.61 -5.75
N ALA A 137 -7.35 -3.75 -6.60
CA ALA A 137 -6.02 -3.97 -7.18
C ALA A 137 -4.94 -4.07 -6.10
N VAL A 138 -5.10 -3.34 -4.98
CA VAL A 138 -4.17 -3.40 -3.84
C VAL A 138 -4.18 -4.79 -3.20
N LYS A 139 -5.37 -5.37 -2.97
CA LYS A 139 -5.50 -6.73 -2.42
C LYS A 139 -4.82 -7.77 -3.32
N VAL A 140 -5.03 -7.66 -4.64
CA VAL A 140 -4.41 -8.57 -5.61
C VAL A 140 -2.89 -8.39 -5.65
N CYS A 141 -2.39 -7.15 -5.63
CA CYS A 141 -0.96 -6.88 -5.56
C CYS A 141 -0.34 -7.43 -4.28
N ALA A 142 -0.99 -7.24 -3.12
CA ALA A 142 -0.53 -7.78 -1.84
C ALA A 142 -0.40 -9.30 -1.89
N ALA A 143 -1.44 -10.00 -2.35
CA ALA A 143 -1.41 -11.46 -2.50
C ALA A 143 -0.27 -11.95 -3.44
N LEU A 144 0.05 -11.18 -4.49
CA LEU A 144 1.17 -11.50 -5.37
C LEU A 144 2.52 -11.28 -4.67
N THR A 145 2.68 -10.19 -3.93
CA THR A 145 3.96 -9.87 -3.26
C THR A 145 4.25 -10.72 -2.02
N GLU A 146 3.26 -11.46 -1.51
CA GLU A 146 3.47 -12.49 -0.47
C GLU A 146 4.10 -13.78 -1.03
N LEU A 147 4.09 -13.97 -2.35
CA LEU A 147 4.69 -15.15 -2.96
C LEU A 147 6.23 -15.06 -2.96
N GLU A 148 6.88 -16.20 -2.76
CA GLU A 148 8.33 -16.29 -2.70
C GLU A 148 8.99 -15.78 -3.99
N GLY A 149 9.93 -14.85 -3.89
CA GLY A 149 10.67 -14.29 -5.03
C GLY A 149 9.90 -13.27 -5.86
N VAL A 150 8.69 -12.87 -5.46
CA VAL A 150 7.99 -11.70 -6.03
C VAL A 150 8.43 -10.46 -5.28
N GLU A 151 9.10 -9.55 -5.98
CA GLU A 151 9.62 -8.32 -5.39
C GLU A 151 8.60 -7.18 -5.45
N GLU A 152 7.86 -7.11 -6.55
CA GLU A 152 6.81 -6.11 -6.75
C GLU A 152 5.73 -6.62 -7.71
N ALA A 153 4.53 -6.04 -7.58
CA ALA A 153 3.41 -6.35 -8.46
C ALA A 153 2.57 -5.10 -8.74
N ALA A 154 1.96 -5.08 -9.91
CA ALA A 154 0.95 -4.10 -10.27
C ALA A 154 -0.20 -4.77 -11.01
N VAL A 155 -1.41 -4.25 -10.81
CA VAL A 155 -2.61 -4.77 -11.47
C VAL A 155 -3.32 -3.62 -12.17
N ILE A 156 -3.71 -3.89 -13.42
CA ILE A 156 -4.59 -3.02 -14.19
C ILE A 156 -5.81 -3.80 -14.67
N CYS A 157 -6.89 -3.09 -14.95
CA CYS A 157 -8.03 -3.64 -15.68
C CYS A 157 -8.00 -3.11 -17.10
N ARG A 158 -8.27 -3.97 -18.07
CA ARG A 158 -8.50 -3.61 -19.47
C ARG A 158 -9.81 -4.18 -19.95
N HIS A 159 -10.48 -3.42 -20.81
CA HIS A 159 -11.65 -3.88 -21.53
C HIS A 159 -11.18 -4.47 -22.86
N VAL A 160 -11.41 -5.76 -23.09
CA VAL A 160 -10.99 -6.51 -24.28
C VAL A 160 -12.16 -7.37 -24.72
N ASP A 161 -12.61 -7.22 -25.96
CA ASP A 161 -13.72 -8.01 -26.55
C ASP A 161 -14.95 -8.06 -25.64
N ASP A 162 -15.43 -6.89 -25.20
CA ASP A 162 -16.59 -6.71 -24.32
C ASP A 162 -16.47 -7.37 -22.92
N VAL A 163 -15.25 -7.73 -22.50
CA VAL A 163 -14.97 -8.34 -21.20
C VAL A 163 -13.89 -7.54 -20.47
N ASP A 164 -14.14 -7.28 -19.19
CA ASP A 164 -13.12 -6.70 -18.31
C ASP A 164 -12.12 -7.77 -17.88
N VAL A 165 -10.84 -7.53 -18.13
CA VAL A 165 -9.75 -8.45 -17.84
C VAL A 165 -8.76 -7.81 -16.86
N LEU A 166 -8.53 -8.48 -15.73
CA LEU A 166 -7.43 -8.13 -14.83
C LEU A 166 -6.11 -8.67 -15.40
N ILE A 167 -5.13 -7.79 -15.52
CA ILE A 167 -3.77 -8.10 -15.94
C ILE A 167 -2.86 -7.80 -14.76
N ALA A 168 -2.12 -8.79 -14.30
CA ALA A 168 -1.10 -8.64 -13.28
C ALA A 168 0.30 -8.55 -13.93
N PHE A 169 1.05 -7.54 -13.56
CA PHE A 169 2.46 -7.37 -13.87
C PHE A 169 3.26 -7.77 -12.66
N VAL A 170 4.23 -8.66 -12.83
CA VAL A 170 4.95 -9.29 -11.73
C VAL A 170 6.45 -9.13 -11.95
N GLY A 171 7.09 -8.38 -11.05
CA GLY A 171 8.54 -8.32 -10.92
C GLY A 171 8.99 -9.45 -10.00
N ALA A 172 9.55 -10.51 -10.57
CA ALA A 172 9.92 -11.68 -9.80
C ALA A 172 11.30 -12.22 -10.22
N ALA A 173 12.07 -12.63 -9.22
CA ALA A 173 13.34 -13.33 -9.43
C ALA A 173 13.14 -14.82 -9.80
N ARG A 174 11.91 -15.33 -9.63
CA ARG A 174 11.51 -16.70 -9.98
C ARG A 174 10.44 -16.66 -11.06
N GLU A 175 10.53 -17.56 -12.03
CA GLU A 175 9.46 -17.80 -12.98
C GLU A 175 8.36 -18.67 -12.36
N TYR A 176 7.13 -18.25 -12.53
CA TYR A 176 5.93 -18.98 -12.12
C TYR A 176 5.12 -19.42 -13.34
N GLY A 177 4.63 -20.63 -13.32
CA GLY A 177 3.60 -21.07 -14.26
C GLY A 177 2.25 -20.41 -13.94
N LYS A 178 1.48 -20.06 -14.98
CA LYS A 178 0.14 -19.44 -14.80
C LYS A 178 -0.76 -20.26 -13.87
N GLN A 179 -0.77 -21.58 -14.03
CA GLN A 179 -1.61 -22.48 -13.22
C GLN A 179 -1.15 -22.51 -11.75
N GLU A 180 0.17 -22.45 -11.51
CA GLU A 180 0.76 -22.38 -10.18
C GLU A 180 0.33 -21.09 -9.47
N LEU A 181 0.47 -19.92 -10.14
CA LEU A 181 0.04 -18.63 -9.58
C LEU A 181 -1.43 -18.62 -9.22
N VAL A 182 -2.29 -19.08 -10.14
CA VAL A 182 -3.73 -19.12 -9.88
C VAL A 182 -4.04 -20.01 -8.68
N LYS A 183 -3.37 -21.16 -8.54
CA LYS A 183 -3.57 -22.05 -7.38
C LYS A 183 -3.13 -21.40 -6.07
N LEU A 184 -2.01 -20.69 -6.06
CA LEU A 184 -1.51 -19.99 -4.88
C LEU A 184 -2.42 -18.80 -4.50
N LEU A 185 -2.80 -17.99 -5.48
CA LEU A 185 -3.65 -16.82 -5.25
C LEU A 185 -5.06 -17.18 -4.77
N ARG A 186 -5.59 -18.34 -5.13
CA ARG A 186 -6.89 -18.85 -4.62
C ARG A 186 -6.93 -19.11 -3.13
N GLN A 187 -5.79 -19.09 -2.44
CA GLN A 187 -5.75 -19.19 -0.98
C GLN A 187 -6.20 -17.91 -0.29
N THR A 188 -6.09 -16.75 -0.98
CA THR A 188 -6.38 -15.42 -0.43
C THR A 188 -7.34 -14.59 -1.27
N LEU A 189 -7.54 -14.94 -2.54
CA LEU A 189 -8.38 -14.21 -3.49
C LEU A 189 -9.58 -15.06 -3.92
N GLU A 190 -10.70 -14.39 -4.11
CA GLU A 190 -11.88 -14.97 -4.74
C GLU A 190 -11.68 -15.16 -6.25
N ASP A 191 -12.41 -16.08 -6.87
CA ASP A 191 -12.26 -16.41 -8.30
C ASP A 191 -12.41 -15.19 -9.23
N TYR A 192 -13.26 -14.22 -8.87
CA TYR A 192 -13.47 -12.99 -9.64
C TYR A 192 -12.35 -11.95 -9.46
N GLU A 193 -11.52 -12.08 -8.42
CA GLU A 193 -10.36 -11.23 -8.15
C GLU A 193 -9.07 -11.75 -8.85
N LEU A 194 -9.11 -12.96 -9.39
CA LEU A 194 -7.93 -13.59 -10.01
C LEU A 194 -7.59 -12.93 -11.34
N PRO A 195 -6.32 -12.51 -11.55
CA PRO A 195 -5.87 -12.05 -12.85
C PRO A 195 -6.01 -13.13 -13.92
N LYS A 196 -6.53 -12.77 -15.09
CA LYS A 196 -6.62 -13.68 -16.25
C LYS A 196 -5.32 -13.72 -17.03
N GLN A 197 -4.50 -12.68 -16.92
CA GLN A 197 -3.20 -12.57 -17.58
C GLN A 197 -2.14 -12.16 -16.57
N PHE A 198 -0.97 -12.78 -16.67
CA PHE A 198 0.23 -12.46 -15.91
C PHE A 198 1.34 -12.07 -16.88
N VAL A 199 1.97 -10.94 -16.64
CA VAL A 199 3.10 -10.44 -17.43
C VAL A 199 4.30 -10.34 -16.49
N PHE A 200 5.29 -11.17 -16.73
CA PHE A 200 6.54 -11.15 -15.97
C PHE A 200 7.48 -10.11 -16.57
N MET A 201 8.09 -9.34 -15.69
CA MET A 201 9.05 -8.30 -16.04
C MET A 201 10.23 -8.39 -15.08
N GLU A 202 11.42 -8.15 -15.59
CA GLU A 202 12.62 -8.07 -14.76
C GLU A 202 12.52 -6.89 -13.78
N GLN A 203 11.94 -5.78 -14.23
CA GLN A 203 11.66 -4.60 -13.42
C GLN A 203 10.40 -3.91 -13.93
N LEU A 204 9.50 -3.53 -13.02
CA LEU A 204 8.34 -2.72 -13.36
C LEU A 204 8.74 -1.25 -13.59
N PRO A 205 8.04 -0.53 -14.50
CA PRO A 205 8.30 0.88 -14.68
C PRO A 205 7.90 1.69 -13.43
N HIS A 206 8.75 2.64 -13.05
CA HIS A 206 8.52 3.53 -11.91
C HIS A 206 8.41 4.98 -12.37
N ASN A 207 7.59 5.74 -11.67
CA ASN A 207 7.52 7.19 -11.82
C ASN A 207 8.63 7.89 -11.03
N GLU A 208 8.74 9.21 -11.15
CA GLU A 208 9.75 10.03 -10.47
C GLU A 208 9.70 9.91 -8.94
N SER A 209 8.55 9.58 -8.36
CA SER A 209 8.40 9.34 -6.92
C SER A 209 8.80 7.92 -6.47
N GLY A 210 9.26 7.07 -7.39
CA GLY A 210 9.68 5.69 -7.13
C GLY A 210 8.53 4.71 -6.91
N LYS A 211 7.31 5.04 -7.34
CA LYS A 211 6.15 4.14 -7.34
C LYS A 211 5.97 3.55 -8.73
N VAL A 212 5.41 2.33 -8.81
CA VAL A 212 5.10 1.70 -10.10
C VAL A 212 4.22 2.61 -10.95
N ASP A 213 4.66 2.90 -12.17
CA ASP A 213 3.92 3.71 -13.14
C ASP A 213 2.86 2.88 -13.86
N LYS A 214 1.66 2.81 -13.24
CA LYS A 214 0.50 2.12 -13.83
C LYS A 214 0.08 2.70 -15.18
N GLN A 215 0.35 3.99 -15.44
CA GLN A 215 0.01 4.63 -16.72
C GLN A 215 0.96 4.14 -17.84
N ALA A 216 2.24 4.00 -17.54
CA ALA A 216 3.20 3.40 -18.48
C ALA A 216 2.81 1.95 -18.81
N LEU A 217 2.37 1.18 -17.81
CA LEU A 217 1.86 -0.18 -18.03
C LEU A 217 0.61 -0.19 -18.91
N LYS A 218 -0.37 0.69 -18.65
CA LYS A 218 -1.59 0.80 -19.47
C LYS A 218 -1.32 1.18 -20.92
N ARG A 219 -0.28 2.00 -21.18
CA ARG A 219 0.10 2.39 -22.54
C ARG A 219 0.79 1.28 -23.33
N ARG A 220 1.48 0.39 -22.63
CA ARG A 220 2.30 -0.66 -23.26
C ARG A 220 1.51 -1.95 -23.53
N TYR A 221 0.49 -2.21 -22.78
CA TYR A 221 -0.34 -3.42 -22.82
C TYR A 221 -1.82 -3.09 -22.94
#